data_6974ef4ba1da6abcce525007862c5fec
#
_entry.id   6974ef4ba1da6abcce525007862c5fec
#
_cell.length_a   1.000
_cell.length_b   1.000
_cell.length_c   1.000
_cell.angle_alpha   90.00
_cell.angle_beta   90.00
_cell.angle_gamma   90.00
#
_symmetry.space_group_name_H-M   'P 1'
#
loop_
_entity.id
_entity.type
_entity.pdbx_description
1 polymer ?
#
loop_
_entity_poly.entity_id
_entity_poly.type
_entity_poly.pdbx_seq_one_letter_code
_entity_poly.pdbx_strand_id
1 'polypeptide(L)'
;QQIDDLKQSASTVQTLQGLIAENEQLKDQSEALQDQIDALQDQLSKGKQERTGLTSQLEESEKANQAMAWFWEINDASVRGQLKSCREMIAAMEEAGLVDYLPKENTTGTGHLSPADRYQDIRSRVIK
;
A
#
# COMPACT_ATOMS: atom_id res chain seq x y z
N GLN A 1 20.25 -58.15 46.22
CA GLN A 1 20.71 -57.65 44.93
C GLN A 1 19.60 -57.55 43.89
N GLN A 2 18.75 -58.54 43.78
CA GLN A 2 17.64 -58.53 42.82
C GLN A 2 16.62 -57.42 43.13
N ILE A 3 16.36 -57.15 44.38
CA ILE A 3 15.44 -56.11 44.81
C ILE A 3 15.99 -54.73 44.45
N ASP A 4 17.30 -54.51 44.65
CA ASP A 4 17.93 -53.24 44.31
C ASP A 4 17.96 -53.01 42.77
N ASP A 5 18.21 -54.08 41.99
CA ASP A 5 18.15 -54.03 40.56
C ASP A 5 16.75 -53.70 40.03
N LEU A 6 15.74 -54.31 40.66
CA LEU A 6 14.33 -54.00 40.35
C LEU A 6 13.96 -52.58 40.68
N LYS A 7 14.43 -52.05 41.82
CA LYS A 7 14.19 -50.69 42.22
C LYS A 7 14.84 -49.70 41.25
N GLN A 8 16.07 -50.01 40.80
CA GLN A 8 16.75 -49.19 39.82
C GLN A 8 16.01 -49.19 38.49
N SER A 9 15.54 -50.38 38.06
CA SER A 9 14.78 -50.51 36.83
C SER A 9 13.47 -49.73 36.89
N ALA A 10 12.77 -49.81 38.04
CA ALA A 10 11.53 -49.05 38.25
C ALA A 10 11.77 -47.56 38.20
N SER A 11 12.85 -47.09 38.85
CA SER A 11 13.24 -45.68 38.84
C SER A 11 13.58 -45.20 37.42
N THR A 12 14.29 -46.01 36.66
CA THR A 12 14.61 -45.69 35.26
C THR A 12 13.36 -45.61 34.39
N VAL A 13 12.41 -46.55 34.61
CA VAL A 13 11.13 -46.50 33.90
C VAL A 13 10.35 -45.24 34.21
N GLN A 14 10.30 -44.81 35.47
CA GLN A 14 9.64 -43.59 35.86
C GLN A 14 10.31 -42.36 35.22
N THR A 15 11.62 -42.34 35.17
CA THR A 15 12.37 -41.26 34.54
C THR A 15 12.07 -41.21 33.03
N LEU A 16 12.02 -42.36 32.38
CA LEU A 16 11.68 -42.44 30.96
C LEU A 16 10.25 -41.99 30.69
N GLN A 17 9.32 -42.37 31.53
CA GLN A 17 7.92 -41.93 31.43
C GLN A 17 7.82 -40.41 31.55
N GLY A 18 8.56 -39.83 32.49
CA GLY A 18 8.64 -38.39 32.66
C GLY A 18 9.19 -37.68 31.43
N LEU A 19 10.27 -38.26 30.83
CA LEU A 19 10.88 -37.71 29.63
C LEU A 19 9.91 -37.81 28.44
N ILE A 20 9.16 -38.90 28.32
CA ILE A 20 8.16 -39.07 27.26
C ILE A 20 7.08 -37.98 27.38
N ALA A 21 6.59 -37.75 28.61
CA ALA A 21 5.58 -36.75 28.86
C ALA A 21 6.11 -35.34 28.55
N GLU A 22 7.35 -35.03 28.92
CA GLU A 22 8.00 -33.77 28.58
C GLU A 22 8.15 -33.60 27.08
N ASN A 23 8.55 -34.65 26.36
CA ASN A 23 8.70 -34.63 24.92
C ASN A 23 7.37 -34.36 24.22
N GLU A 24 6.29 -34.98 24.69
CA GLU A 24 4.95 -34.71 24.14
C GLU A 24 4.54 -33.26 24.39
N GLN A 25 4.79 -32.75 25.58
CA GLN A 25 4.49 -31.37 25.93
C GLN A 25 5.30 -30.39 25.06
N LEU A 26 6.60 -30.66 24.89
CA LEU A 26 7.46 -29.85 24.03
C LEU A 26 7.02 -29.89 22.57
N LYS A 27 6.59 -31.06 22.10
CA LYS A 27 6.07 -31.20 20.75
C LYS A 27 4.81 -30.37 20.55
N ASP A 28 3.88 -30.40 21.53
CA ASP A 28 2.66 -29.61 21.46
C ASP A 28 2.97 -28.11 21.48
N GLN A 29 3.94 -27.70 22.31
CA GLN A 29 4.39 -26.31 22.35
C GLN A 29 5.02 -25.87 21.03
N SER A 30 5.82 -26.76 20.45
CA SER A 30 6.47 -26.51 19.16
C SER A 30 5.44 -26.33 18.05
N GLU A 31 4.42 -27.17 18.02
CA GLU A 31 3.33 -27.07 17.05
C GLU A 31 2.54 -25.77 17.23
N ALA A 32 2.25 -25.39 18.48
CA ALA A 32 1.56 -24.14 18.79
C ALA A 32 2.38 -22.93 18.35
N LEU A 33 3.70 -22.96 18.59
CA LEU A 33 4.60 -21.89 18.17
C LEU A 33 4.68 -21.80 16.64
N GLN A 34 4.71 -22.95 15.97
CA GLN A 34 4.72 -22.98 14.51
C GLN A 34 3.43 -22.36 13.95
N ASP A 35 2.28 -22.68 14.53
CA ASP A 35 1.01 -22.09 14.14
C ASP A 35 1.01 -20.56 14.33
N GLN A 36 1.60 -20.09 15.44
CA GLN A 36 1.75 -18.66 15.69
C GLN A 36 2.66 -17.99 14.67
N ILE A 37 3.77 -18.64 14.32
CA ILE A 37 4.71 -18.14 13.30
C ILE A 37 3.98 -18.02 11.96
N ASP A 38 3.24 -19.04 11.57
CA ASP A 38 2.49 -19.04 10.30
C ASP A 38 1.46 -17.91 10.28
N ALA A 39 0.74 -17.70 11.38
CA ALA A 39 -0.23 -16.63 11.51
C ALA A 39 0.43 -15.25 11.42
N LEU A 40 1.59 -15.08 12.07
CA LEU A 40 2.34 -13.81 12.03
C LEU A 40 2.90 -13.53 10.65
N GLN A 41 3.38 -14.55 9.95
CA GLN A 41 3.85 -14.40 8.57
C GLN A 41 2.73 -13.96 7.64
N ASP A 42 1.54 -14.54 7.81
CA ASP A 42 0.36 -14.17 7.04
C ASP A 42 -0.04 -12.71 7.31
N GLN A 43 -0.06 -12.30 8.59
CA GLN A 43 -0.34 -10.92 8.97
C GLN A 43 0.68 -9.95 8.40
N LEU A 44 1.96 -10.33 8.41
CA LEU A 44 3.03 -9.50 7.86
C LEU A 44 2.85 -9.31 6.35
N SER A 45 2.52 -10.39 5.64
CA SER A 45 2.28 -10.34 4.19
C SER A 45 1.10 -9.42 3.87
N LYS A 46 0.00 -9.54 4.60
CA LYS A 46 -1.18 -8.69 4.42
C LYS A 46 -0.86 -7.22 4.72
N GLY A 47 -0.10 -6.97 5.80
CA GLY A 47 0.32 -5.62 6.16
C GLY A 47 1.19 -4.98 5.09
N LYS A 48 2.09 -5.74 4.48
CA LYS A 48 2.93 -5.26 3.38
C LYS A 48 2.11 -4.92 2.14
N GLN A 49 1.13 -5.76 1.81
CA GLN A 49 0.23 -5.51 0.68
C GLN A 49 -0.60 -4.24 0.90
N GLU A 50 -1.14 -4.07 2.10
CA GLU A 50 -1.89 -2.87 2.46
C GLU A 50 -1.02 -1.61 2.37
N ARG A 51 0.21 -1.70 2.86
CA ARG A 51 1.17 -0.58 2.80
C ARG A 51 1.49 -0.21 1.36
N THR A 52 1.72 -1.20 0.49
CA THR A 52 1.98 -0.98 -0.92
C THR A 52 0.78 -0.29 -1.59
N GLY A 53 -0.44 -0.77 -1.29
CA GLY A 53 -1.66 -0.16 -1.80
C GLY A 53 -1.83 1.28 -1.36
N LEU A 54 -1.59 1.56 -0.07
CA LEU A 54 -1.69 2.91 0.48
C LEU A 54 -0.63 3.85 -0.12
N THR A 55 0.60 3.35 -0.32
CA THR A 55 1.67 4.13 -0.95
C THR A 55 1.29 4.50 -2.37
N SER A 56 0.74 3.56 -3.14
CA SER A 56 0.28 3.83 -4.51
C SER A 56 -0.84 4.87 -4.54
N GLN A 57 -1.80 4.77 -3.61
CA GLN A 57 -2.88 5.74 -3.50
C GLN A 57 -2.37 7.13 -3.15
N LEU A 58 -1.38 7.19 -2.24
CA LEU A 58 -0.78 8.47 -1.85
C LEU A 58 -0.05 9.11 -3.03
N GLU A 59 0.72 8.33 -3.79
CA GLU A 59 1.43 8.82 -4.98
C GLU A 59 0.44 9.36 -6.01
N GLU A 60 -0.66 8.64 -6.26
CA GLU A 60 -1.71 9.09 -7.16
C GLU A 60 -2.35 10.39 -6.69
N SER A 61 -2.63 10.51 -5.38
CA SER A 61 -3.20 11.72 -4.80
C SER A 61 -2.25 12.90 -4.91
N GLU A 62 -0.95 12.68 -4.67
CA GLU A 62 0.06 13.73 -4.80
C GLU A 62 0.15 14.23 -6.23
N LYS A 63 0.14 13.30 -7.21
CA LYS A 63 0.18 13.66 -8.62
C LYS A 63 -1.09 14.39 -9.05
N ALA A 64 -2.25 13.96 -8.55
CA ALA A 64 -3.51 14.64 -8.82
C ALA A 64 -3.49 16.06 -8.27
N ASN A 65 -2.96 16.26 -7.06
CA ASN A 65 -2.82 17.58 -6.46
C ASN A 65 -1.87 18.46 -7.27
N GLN A 66 -0.73 17.91 -7.73
CA GLN A 66 0.20 18.64 -8.59
C GLN A 66 -0.46 19.01 -9.91
N ALA A 67 -1.20 18.08 -10.51
CA ALA A 67 -1.94 18.33 -11.75
C ALA A 67 -2.93 19.46 -11.58
N MET A 68 -3.67 19.48 -10.46
CA MET A 68 -4.62 20.57 -10.18
C MET A 68 -3.93 21.89 -9.96
N ALA A 69 -2.76 21.93 -9.33
CA ALA A 69 -1.98 23.14 -9.15
C ALA A 69 -1.58 23.73 -10.51
N TRP A 70 -1.06 22.90 -11.41
CA TRP A 70 -0.74 23.31 -12.77
C TRP A 70 -1.98 23.76 -13.54
N PHE A 71 -3.08 23.04 -13.39
CA PHE A 71 -4.34 23.38 -14.05
C PHE A 71 -4.82 24.79 -13.64
N TRP A 72 -4.77 25.10 -12.33
CA TRP A 72 -5.19 26.43 -11.86
C TRP A 72 -4.34 27.55 -12.44
N GLU A 73 -3.02 27.35 -12.51
CA GLU A 73 -2.11 28.31 -13.10
C GLU A 73 -2.36 28.49 -14.60
N ILE A 74 -2.57 27.39 -15.31
CA ILE A 74 -2.88 27.40 -16.73
C ILE A 74 -4.21 28.10 -16.98
N ASN A 75 -5.22 27.78 -16.22
CA ASN A 75 -6.54 28.39 -16.32
C ASN A 75 -6.47 29.91 -16.06
N ASP A 76 -5.76 30.30 -15.02
CA ASP A 76 -5.57 31.70 -14.68
C ASP A 76 -4.86 32.46 -15.82
N ALA A 77 -3.79 31.91 -16.33
CA ALA A 77 -3.05 32.50 -17.47
C ALA A 77 -3.93 32.63 -18.71
N SER A 78 -4.76 31.62 -18.98
CA SER A 78 -5.71 31.63 -20.09
C SER A 78 -6.72 32.78 -19.94
N VAL A 79 -7.30 32.92 -18.76
CA VAL A 79 -8.30 33.94 -18.47
C VAL A 79 -7.68 35.35 -18.57
N ARG A 80 -6.43 35.50 -18.15
CA ARG A 80 -5.71 36.80 -18.21
C ARG A 80 -5.15 37.12 -19.61
N GLY A 81 -5.25 36.19 -20.55
CA GLY A 81 -4.72 36.39 -21.88
C GLY A 81 -3.21 36.23 -21.99
N GLN A 82 -2.57 35.64 -21.00
CA GLN A 82 -1.12 35.39 -20.99
C GLN A 82 -0.79 34.13 -21.77
N LEU A 83 -0.94 34.19 -23.11
CA LEU A 83 -0.91 33.00 -23.97
C LEU A 83 0.45 32.32 -23.99
N LYS A 84 1.54 33.09 -23.96
CA LYS A 84 2.89 32.54 -23.95
C LYS A 84 3.14 31.73 -22.67
N SER A 85 2.82 32.32 -21.52
CA SER A 85 2.95 31.62 -20.23
C SER A 85 2.08 30.39 -20.18
N CYS A 86 0.86 30.48 -20.70
CA CYS A 86 -0.08 29.36 -20.77
C CYS A 86 0.52 28.20 -21.57
N ARG A 87 1.08 28.46 -22.75
CA ARG A 87 1.71 27.43 -23.58
C ARG A 87 2.91 26.80 -22.88
N GLU A 88 3.73 27.60 -22.20
CA GLU A 88 4.89 27.08 -21.48
C GLU A 88 4.48 26.17 -20.34
N MET A 89 3.44 26.55 -19.58
CA MET A 89 2.94 25.72 -18.50
C MET A 89 2.28 24.43 -18.98
N ILE A 90 1.55 24.49 -20.10
CA ILE A 90 0.96 23.30 -20.73
C ILE A 90 2.08 22.32 -21.12
N ALA A 91 3.13 22.81 -21.76
CA ALA A 91 4.26 21.98 -22.16
C ALA A 91 4.94 21.34 -20.94
N ALA A 92 5.13 22.10 -19.88
CA ALA A 92 5.74 21.58 -18.64
C ALA A 92 4.86 20.51 -17.99
N MET A 93 3.56 20.73 -17.92
CA MET A 93 2.61 19.77 -17.36
C MET A 93 2.57 18.46 -18.16
N GLU A 94 2.56 18.56 -19.48
CA GLU A 94 2.57 17.40 -20.36
C GLU A 94 3.88 16.61 -20.24
N GLU A 95 5.01 17.32 -20.18
CA GLU A 95 6.31 16.68 -20.00
C GLU A 95 6.40 15.95 -18.66
N ALA A 96 5.80 16.51 -17.61
CA ALA A 96 5.75 15.88 -16.30
C ALA A 96 4.76 14.70 -16.22
N GLY A 97 3.93 14.50 -17.25
CA GLY A 97 2.95 13.40 -17.28
C GLY A 97 1.78 13.58 -16.33
N LEU A 98 1.44 14.82 -15.99
CA LEU A 98 0.41 15.10 -14.97
C LEU A 98 -1.00 15.23 -15.56
N VAL A 99 -1.13 15.39 -16.88
CA VAL A 99 -2.44 15.61 -17.52
C VAL A 99 -3.43 14.49 -17.22
N ASP A 100 -2.97 13.25 -17.23
CA ASP A 100 -3.82 12.08 -16.99
C ASP A 100 -4.37 12.02 -15.57
N TYR A 101 -3.79 12.79 -14.65
CA TYR A 101 -4.23 12.83 -13.24
C TYR A 101 -5.29 13.90 -12.98
N LEU A 102 -5.65 14.69 -14.00
CA LEU A 102 -6.74 15.66 -13.84
C LEU A 102 -8.08 14.93 -13.71
N PRO A 103 -8.97 15.40 -12.81
CA PRO A 103 -10.30 14.83 -12.71
C PRO A 103 -11.05 14.92 -14.04
N LYS A 104 -11.61 13.79 -14.45
CA LYS A 104 -12.32 13.66 -15.72
C LYS A 104 -13.82 13.91 -15.60
N GLU A 105 -14.28 14.05 -14.35
CA GLU A 105 -15.69 14.30 -14.06
C GLU A 105 -15.82 15.52 -13.17
N ASN A 106 -16.89 16.26 -13.34
CA ASN A 106 -17.22 17.36 -12.46
C ASN A 106 -18.01 16.83 -11.27
N THR A 107 -17.40 16.84 -10.08
CA THR A 107 -18.00 16.30 -8.87
C THR A 107 -18.87 17.31 -8.14
N THR A 108 -18.92 18.57 -8.62
CA THR A 108 -19.72 19.62 -7.97
C THR A 108 -21.20 19.56 -8.33
N GLY A 109 -21.55 18.85 -9.41
CA GLY A 109 -22.93 18.75 -9.87
C GLY A 109 -23.46 20.01 -10.53
N THR A 110 -22.58 20.97 -10.86
CA THR A 110 -22.98 22.26 -11.44
C THR A 110 -23.15 22.22 -12.97
N GLY A 111 -22.75 21.13 -13.62
CA GLY A 111 -22.79 21.02 -15.07
C GLY A 111 -21.64 21.70 -15.78
N HIS A 112 -20.67 22.25 -15.05
CA HIS A 112 -19.46 22.82 -15.66
C HIS A 112 -18.50 21.73 -16.13
N LEU A 113 -17.59 22.10 -17.02
CA LEU A 113 -16.59 21.16 -17.52
C LEU A 113 -15.70 20.63 -16.38
N SER A 114 -15.30 19.35 -16.50
CA SER A 114 -14.31 18.80 -15.61
C SER A 114 -12.96 19.49 -15.81
N PRO A 115 -12.02 19.43 -14.85
CA PRO A 115 -10.68 19.97 -15.06
C PRO A 115 -9.98 19.41 -16.30
N ALA A 116 -10.12 18.11 -16.57
CA ALA A 116 -9.53 17.50 -17.76
C ALA A 116 -10.12 18.09 -19.05
N ASP A 117 -11.44 18.25 -19.12
CA ASP A 117 -12.12 18.81 -20.29
C ASP A 117 -11.76 20.29 -20.45
N ARG A 118 -11.74 21.05 -19.38
CA ARG A 118 -11.37 22.46 -19.40
C ARG A 118 -9.92 22.63 -19.85
N TYR A 119 -9.02 21.75 -19.39
CA TYR A 119 -7.63 21.73 -19.83
C TYR A 119 -7.53 21.55 -21.35
N GLN A 120 -8.25 20.57 -21.90
CA GLN A 120 -8.25 20.30 -23.35
C GLN A 120 -8.82 21.48 -24.13
N ASP A 121 -9.85 22.12 -23.62
CA ASP A 121 -10.44 23.32 -24.23
C ASP A 121 -9.41 24.45 -24.31
N ILE A 122 -8.71 24.72 -23.20
CA ILE A 122 -7.66 25.74 -23.15
C ILE A 122 -6.53 25.39 -24.13
N ARG A 123 -6.07 24.13 -24.08
CA ARG A 123 -5.00 23.66 -24.95
C ARG A 123 -5.34 23.87 -26.44
N SER A 124 -6.56 23.53 -26.82
CA SER A 124 -7.00 23.68 -28.22
C SER A 124 -7.03 25.12 -28.69
N ARG A 125 -7.22 26.06 -27.78
CA ARG A 125 -7.27 27.50 -28.07
C ARG A 125 -5.89 28.13 -28.18
N VAL A 126 -4.93 27.69 -27.36
CA VAL A 126 -3.60 28.31 -27.27
C VAL A 126 -2.53 27.58 -28.06
N ILE A 127 -2.71 26.30 -28.34
CA ILE A 127 -1.79 25.49 -29.17
C ILE A 127 -2.52 25.13 -30.46
N LYS A 128 -2.07 25.75 -31.54
CA LYS A 128 -2.64 25.51 -32.87
C LYS A 128 -1.71 24.69 -33.73
#